data_ac116afb5b8cc2db3a416f40126f9de9
#
_entry.id   ac116afb5b8cc2db3a416f40126f9de9
#
_cell.length_a   1.000
_cell.length_b   1.000
_cell.length_c   1.000
_cell.angle_alpha   90.00
_cell.angle_beta   90.00
_cell.angle_gamma   90.00
#
_symmetry.space_group_name_H-M   'P 1'
#
loop_
_entity.id
_entity.type
_entity.pdbx_description
1 polymer ?
#
loop_
_entity_poly.entity_id
_entity_poly.type
_entity_poly.pdbx_seq_one_letter_code
_entity_poly.pdbx_strand_id
1 'polypeptide(L)'
;ATIASDAVRRLGGRTLVLTTTLRALRAIGDVMKQKLEGSGIEVLVQGEWPKRHLMERFREGTKAGEGGCVLVASATFWEGFDVPGDALQLVIIDKLPFPPPNDPLVEARSKRLEAQGRSPFNEYFVPEAVVALKQGAGRLIRTESDQGVLVLCDNRLVTTGYGRRLICALPPMRQL
;
A
#
# COMPACT_ATOMS: atom_id res chain seq x y z
N ALA A 1 0.37 11.69 -8.08
CA ALA A 1 0.41 10.84 -9.27
C ALA A 1 1.73 10.99 -10.04
N THR A 2 2.20 12.21 -10.33
CA THR A 2 3.43 12.45 -11.11
C THR A 2 4.67 11.87 -10.42
N ILE A 3 4.91 12.17 -9.15
CA ILE A 3 6.05 11.64 -8.38
C ILE A 3 6.02 10.10 -8.34
N ALA A 4 4.84 9.53 -8.17
CA ALA A 4 4.67 8.08 -8.14
C ALA A 4 5.05 7.44 -9.50
N SER A 5 4.57 8.00 -10.62
CA SER A 5 4.89 7.45 -11.96
C SER A 5 6.37 7.60 -12.30
N ASP A 6 7.04 8.65 -11.85
CA ASP A 6 8.48 8.83 -12.06
C ASP A 6 9.30 7.83 -11.24
N ALA A 7 8.92 7.57 -10.00
CA ALA A 7 9.54 6.54 -9.17
C ALA A 7 9.34 5.13 -9.77
N VAL A 8 8.13 4.84 -10.25
CA VAL A 8 7.80 3.58 -10.93
C VAL A 8 8.69 3.36 -12.16
N ARG A 9 8.85 4.37 -13.01
CA ARG A 9 9.71 4.28 -14.20
C ARG A 9 11.17 4.02 -13.84
N ARG A 10 11.71 4.74 -12.85
CA ARG A 10 13.10 4.59 -12.40
C ARG A 10 13.40 3.20 -11.84
N LEU A 11 12.41 2.57 -11.21
CA LEU A 11 12.54 1.22 -10.64
C LEU A 11 12.08 0.11 -11.60
N GLY A 12 11.77 0.46 -12.87
CA GLY A 12 11.36 -0.52 -13.88
C GLY A 12 10.07 -1.26 -13.53
N GLY A 13 9.07 -0.57 -12.98
CA GLY A 13 7.86 -1.18 -12.43
C GLY A 13 8.06 -1.67 -11.00
N ARG A 14 7.99 -2.97 -10.75
CA ARG A 14 8.19 -3.64 -9.45
C ARG A 14 7.51 -2.93 -8.28
N THR A 15 6.27 -2.46 -8.54
CA THR A 15 5.57 -1.53 -7.65
C THR A 15 4.23 -2.08 -7.22
N LEU A 16 3.95 -1.97 -5.93
CA LEU A 16 2.63 -2.21 -5.35
C LEU A 16 2.04 -0.88 -4.90
N VAL A 17 0.89 -0.52 -5.45
CA VAL A 17 0.12 0.67 -5.05
C VAL A 17 -1.08 0.22 -4.26
N LEU A 18 -1.16 0.67 -3.02
CA LEU A 18 -2.17 0.25 -2.05
C LEU A 18 -3.14 1.38 -1.77
N THR A 19 -4.41 1.09 -1.97
CA THR A 19 -5.49 2.06 -1.82
C THR A 19 -6.46 1.64 -0.72
N THR A 20 -7.12 2.60 -0.11
CA THR A 20 -8.10 2.35 0.96
C THR A 20 -9.54 2.23 0.45
N THR A 21 -9.80 2.61 -0.80
CA THR A 21 -11.14 2.56 -1.40
C THR A 21 -11.12 2.06 -2.83
N LEU A 22 -12.17 1.37 -3.25
CA LEU A 22 -12.33 0.92 -4.65
C LEU A 22 -12.39 2.08 -5.65
N ARG A 23 -12.90 3.23 -5.24
CA ARG A 23 -12.90 4.44 -6.08
C ARG A 23 -11.47 4.93 -6.33
N ALA A 24 -10.65 5.02 -5.29
CA ALA A 24 -9.25 5.41 -5.42
C ALA A 24 -8.46 4.39 -6.26
N LEU A 25 -8.72 3.09 -6.05
CA LEU A 25 -8.12 2.01 -6.80
C LEU A 25 -8.32 2.17 -8.30
N ARG A 26 -9.55 2.37 -8.75
CA ARG A 26 -9.88 2.58 -10.17
C ARG A 26 -9.24 3.85 -10.71
N ALA A 27 -9.42 4.98 -10.03
CA ALA A 27 -8.87 6.27 -10.46
C ALA A 27 -7.34 6.26 -10.57
N ILE A 28 -6.65 5.65 -9.62
CA ILE A 28 -5.19 5.52 -9.65
C ILE A 28 -4.77 4.55 -10.75
N GLY A 29 -5.48 3.43 -10.92
CA GLY A 29 -5.24 2.47 -11.99
C GLY A 29 -5.30 3.13 -13.38
N ASP A 30 -6.35 3.89 -13.65
CA ASP A 30 -6.54 4.60 -14.92
C ASP A 30 -5.41 5.62 -15.17
N VAL A 31 -5.08 6.42 -14.15
CA VAL A 31 -3.99 7.41 -14.25
C VAL A 31 -2.63 6.73 -14.46
N MET A 32 -2.37 5.60 -13.79
CA MET A 32 -1.12 4.85 -13.97
C MET A 32 -1.03 4.26 -15.37
N LYS A 33 -2.11 3.66 -15.90
CA LYS A 33 -2.17 3.16 -17.28
C LYS A 33 -1.83 4.26 -18.28
N GLN A 34 -2.47 5.41 -18.16
CA GLN A 34 -2.23 6.57 -19.04
C GLN A 34 -0.78 7.08 -18.93
N LYS A 35 -0.26 7.21 -17.71
CA LYS A 35 1.08 7.76 -17.50
C LYS A 35 2.21 6.81 -17.87
N LEU A 36 2.00 5.51 -17.81
CA LEU A 36 2.99 4.49 -18.13
C LEU A 36 2.83 3.93 -19.55
N GLU A 37 1.89 4.45 -20.31
CA GLU A 37 1.72 4.10 -21.73
C GLU A 37 3.04 4.27 -22.49
N GLY A 38 3.40 3.27 -23.30
CA GLY A 38 4.65 3.25 -24.06
C GLY A 38 5.95 3.03 -23.26
N SER A 39 5.87 2.88 -21.93
CA SER A 39 7.06 2.65 -21.09
C SER A 39 7.52 1.19 -21.02
N GLY A 40 6.75 0.25 -21.55
CA GLY A 40 6.96 -1.19 -21.37
C GLY A 40 6.56 -1.72 -19.98
N ILE A 41 6.04 -0.86 -19.10
CA ILE A 41 5.58 -1.25 -17.75
C ILE A 41 4.09 -1.56 -17.80
N GLU A 42 3.73 -2.79 -17.42
CA GLU A 42 2.34 -3.22 -17.36
C GLU A 42 1.65 -2.77 -16.05
N VAL A 43 0.43 -2.26 -16.15
CA VAL A 43 -0.37 -1.86 -14.99
C VAL A 43 -1.50 -2.86 -14.78
N LEU A 44 -1.40 -3.59 -13.69
CA LEU A 44 -2.38 -4.56 -13.22
C LEU A 44 -3.29 -3.89 -12.19
N VAL A 45 -4.61 -4.05 -12.34
CA VAL A 45 -5.60 -3.45 -11.43
C VAL A 45 -6.46 -4.54 -10.81
N GLN A 46 -6.56 -4.55 -9.50
CA GLN A 46 -7.43 -5.48 -8.77
C GLN A 46 -8.88 -5.36 -9.26
N GLY A 47 -9.48 -6.51 -9.55
CA GLY A 47 -10.85 -6.60 -10.06
C GLY A 47 -10.95 -6.74 -11.58
N GLU A 48 -9.87 -6.48 -12.34
CA GLU A 48 -9.84 -6.76 -13.78
C GLU A 48 -9.57 -8.24 -14.08
N TRP A 49 -8.84 -8.90 -13.19
CA TRP A 49 -8.50 -10.32 -13.29
C TRP A 49 -8.61 -11.03 -11.93
N PRO A 50 -8.74 -12.36 -11.89
CA PRO A 50 -8.68 -13.13 -10.66
C PRO A 50 -7.35 -12.87 -9.90
N LYS A 51 -7.40 -12.84 -8.58
CA LYS A 51 -6.23 -12.57 -7.71
C LYS A 51 -5.02 -13.42 -8.07
N ARG A 52 -5.22 -14.72 -8.29
CA ARG A 52 -4.16 -15.65 -8.66
C ARG A 52 -3.45 -15.22 -9.95
N HIS A 53 -4.20 -14.85 -10.98
CA HIS A 53 -3.65 -14.40 -12.26
C HIS A 53 -2.84 -13.12 -12.12
N LEU A 54 -3.37 -12.13 -11.37
CA LEU A 54 -2.63 -10.89 -11.08
C LEU A 54 -1.30 -11.16 -10.38
N MET A 55 -1.28 -12.11 -9.43
CA MET A 55 -0.07 -12.52 -8.70
C MET A 55 0.95 -13.21 -9.60
N GLU A 56 0.51 -14.13 -10.43
CA GLU A 56 1.36 -14.84 -11.40
C GLU A 56 1.96 -13.84 -12.40
N ARG A 57 1.13 -12.97 -12.97
CA ARG A 57 1.56 -11.96 -13.94
C ARG A 57 2.54 -10.95 -13.33
N PHE A 58 2.29 -10.50 -12.11
CA PHE A 58 3.21 -9.60 -11.40
C PHE A 58 4.58 -10.24 -11.19
N ARG A 59 4.63 -11.52 -10.80
CA ARG A 59 5.89 -12.27 -10.63
C ARG A 59 6.64 -12.48 -11.94
N GLU A 60 5.93 -12.79 -13.01
CA GLU A 60 6.51 -13.00 -14.35
C GLU A 60 7.09 -11.72 -14.92
N GLY A 61 6.36 -10.62 -14.89
CA GLY A 61 6.79 -9.32 -15.42
C GLY A 61 8.06 -8.79 -14.77
N THR A 62 8.40 -9.26 -13.57
CA THR A 62 9.63 -8.86 -12.87
C THR A 62 10.84 -9.73 -13.22
N LYS A 63 10.64 -10.94 -13.78
CA LYS A 63 11.72 -11.89 -14.13
C LYS A 63 12.29 -11.69 -15.54
N ALA A 64 11.49 -11.20 -16.45
CA ALA A 64 11.82 -11.24 -17.88
C ALA A 64 12.78 -10.15 -18.37
N GLY A 65 13.21 -9.22 -17.55
CA GLY A 65 14.03 -8.07 -17.99
C GLY A 65 13.31 -7.11 -18.96
N GLU A 66 12.10 -7.43 -19.33
CA GLU A 66 11.22 -6.67 -20.20
C GLU A 66 10.17 -5.98 -19.34
N GLY A 67 10.37 -4.73 -19.01
CA GLY A 67 9.42 -3.87 -18.32
C GLY A 67 8.69 -4.53 -17.14
N GLY A 68 8.88 -4.03 -15.94
CA GLY A 68 8.21 -4.59 -14.74
C GLY A 68 6.71 -4.35 -14.72
N CYS A 69 6.05 -4.80 -13.64
CA CYS A 69 4.63 -4.57 -13.42
C CYS A 69 4.38 -3.60 -12.27
N VAL A 70 3.29 -2.83 -12.39
CA VAL A 70 2.66 -2.12 -11.29
C VAL A 70 1.36 -2.83 -10.95
N LEU A 71 1.16 -3.17 -9.70
CA LEU A 71 -0.12 -3.69 -9.21
C LEU A 71 -0.82 -2.64 -8.35
N VAL A 72 -2.00 -2.22 -8.76
CA VAL A 72 -2.88 -1.34 -7.99
C VAL A 72 -3.93 -2.18 -7.29
N ALA A 73 -3.92 -2.19 -5.96
CA ALA A 73 -4.77 -3.05 -5.15
C ALA A 73 -5.27 -2.37 -3.88
N SER A 74 -6.32 -2.93 -3.29
CA SER A 74 -6.82 -2.50 -1.97
C SER A 74 -5.98 -3.08 -0.83
N ALA A 75 -6.11 -2.50 0.36
CA ALA A 75 -5.42 -2.97 1.55
C ALA A 75 -5.69 -4.45 1.87
N THR A 76 -6.89 -4.94 1.61
CA THR A 76 -7.25 -6.36 1.81
C THR A 76 -6.55 -7.33 0.86
N PHE A 77 -5.99 -6.82 -0.25
CA PHE A 77 -5.23 -7.64 -1.18
C PHE A 77 -3.87 -8.09 -0.61
N TRP A 78 -3.35 -7.38 0.40
CA TRP A 78 -2.04 -7.68 1.00
C TRP A 78 -2.02 -9.03 1.72
N GLU A 79 -3.16 -9.45 2.22
CA GLU A 79 -3.30 -10.76 2.84
C GLU A 79 -2.99 -11.83 1.79
N GLY A 80 -1.87 -12.57 2.01
CA GLY A 80 -1.39 -13.59 1.09
C GLY A 80 -0.67 -13.06 -0.17
N PHE A 81 -0.32 -11.77 -0.22
CA PHE A 81 0.58 -11.26 -1.25
C PHE A 81 2.02 -11.65 -0.90
N ASP A 82 2.51 -12.70 -1.54
CA ASP A 82 3.86 -13.21 -1.37
C ASP A 82 4.63 -13.12 -2.70
N VAL A 83 5.56 -12.16 -2.77
CA VAL A 83 6.40 -11.91 -3.94
C VAL A 83 7.86 -11.84 -3.48
N PRO A 84 8.81 -12.49 -4.15
CA PRO A 84 10.24 -12.44 -3.81
C PRO A 84 10.78 -11.01 -3.75
N GLY A 85 11.80 -10.76 -2.90
CA GLY A 85 12.34 -9.43 -2.61
C GLY A 85 12.63 -8.58 -3.84
N ASP A 86 13.33 -9.12 -4.82
CA ASP A 86 13.70 -8.39 -6.05
C ASP A 86 12.51 -8.03 -6.95
N ALA A 87 11.39 -8.71 -6.79
CA ALA A 87 10.20 -8.46 -7.59
C ALA A 87 9.35 -7.29 -7.08
N LEU A 88 9.59 -6.81 -5.86
CA LEU A 88 8.90 -5.68 -5.25
C LEU A 88 9.92 -4.71 -4.66
N GLN A 89 10.09 -3.55 -5.28
CA GLN A 89 11.04 -2.52 -4.86
C GLN A 89 10.38 -1.20 -4.46
N LEU A 90 9.09 -1.03 -4.75
CA LEU A 90 8.35 0.18 -4.40
C LEU A 90 6.97 -0.19 -3.86
N VAL A 91 6.66 0.31 -2.68
CA VAL A 91 5.31 0.27 -2.11
C VAL A 91 4.81 1.70 -1.97
N ILE A 92 3.66 1.99 -2.56
CA ILE A 92 2.99 3.29 -2.47
C ILE A 92 1.67 3.10 -1.73
N ILE A 93 1.45 3.85 -0.66
CA ILE A 93 0.21 3.83 0.11
C ILE A 93 -0.47 5.19 -0.08
N ASP A 94 -1.68 5.22 -0.67
CA ASP A 94 -2.38 6.46 -1.02
C ASP A 94 -2.88 7.21 0.21
N LYS A 95 -3.43 6.48 1.19
CA LYS A 95 -3.97 7.02 2.44
C LYS A 95 -3.70 6.09 3.60
N LEU A 96 -3.70 6.65 4.80
CA LEU A 96 -3.58 5.87 6.05
C LEU A 96 -4.69 4.81 6.12
N PRO A 97 -4.33 3.53 6.32
CA PRO A 97 -5.27 2.40 6.28
C PRO A 97 -6.02 2.25 7.61
N PHE A 98 -6.82 3.25 7.96
CA PHE A 98 -7.73 3.15 9.08
C PHE A 98 -8.83 2.13 8.80
N PRO A 99 -9.31 1.39 9.81
CA PRO A 99 -10.50 0.56 9.68
C PRO A 99 -11.68 1.37 9.14
N PRO A 100 -12.49 0.82 8.22
CA PRO A 100 -13.63 1.54 7.67
C PRO A 100 -14.71 1.76 8.76
N PRO A 101 -15.11 3.00 9.03
CA PRO A 101 -16.03 3.31 10.13
C PRO A 101 -17.42 2.70 9.95
N ASN A 102 -17.79 2.37 8.71
CA ASN A 102 -19.10 1.77 8.38
C ASN A 102 -19.10 0.23 8.47
N ASP A 103 -17.99 -0.38 8.88
CA ASP A 103 -17.94 -1.81 9.16
C ASP A 103 -18.66 -2.11 10.48
N PRO A 104 -19.62 -3.04 10.53
CA PRO A 104 -20.40 -3.33 11.74
C PRO A 104 -19.54 -3.74 12.95
N LEU A 105 -18.42 -4.46 12.73
CA LEU A 105 -17.49 -4.84 13.79
C LEU A 105 -16.73 -3.61 14.32
N VAL A 106 -16.28 -2.73 13.42
CA VAL A 106 -15.59 -1.48 13.78
C VAL A 106 -16.54 -0.59 14.59
N GLU A 107 -17.79 -0.45 14.15
CA GLU A 107 -18.82 0.32 14.85
C GLU A 107 -19.11 -0.25 16.25
N ALA A 108 -19.29 -1.56 16.37
CA ALA A 108 -19.56 -2.21 17.65
C ALA A 108 -18.39 -2.03 18.63
N ARG A 109 -17.14 -2.17 18.17
CA ARG A 109 -15.93 -1.95 18.99
C ARG A 109 -15.82 -0.49 19.44
N SER A 110 -16.09 0.46 18.54
CA SER A 110 -16.07 1.89 18.84
C SER A 110 -17.10 2.24 19.93
N LYS A 111 -18.34 1.81 19.78
CA LYS A 111 -19.41 2.02 20.77
C LYS A 111 -19.07 1.42 22.14
N ARG A 112 -18.44 0.25 22.17
CA ARG A 112 -18.00 -0.38 23.42
C ARG A 112 -16.93 0.44 24.15
N LEU A 113 -15.95 0.99 23.41
CA LEU A 113 -14.92 1.85 23.98
C LEU A 113 -15.51 3.16 24.50
N GLU A 114 -16.39 3.79 23.74
CA GLU A 114 -17.11 5.01 24.14
C GLU A 114 -17.92 4.82 25.42
N ALA A 115 -18.63 3.69 25.54
CA ALA A 115 -19.38 3.35 26.75
C ALA A 115 -18.49 3.18 27.99
N GLN A 116 -17.20 2.91 27.80
CA GLN A 116 -16.18 2.84 28.85
C GLN A 116 -15.46 4.18 29.12
N GLY A 117 -15.88 5.26 28.46
CA GLY A 117 -15.21 6.57 28.54
C GLY A 117 -13.84 6.63 27.85
N ARG A 118 -13.55 5.67 26.95
CA ARG A 118 -12.28 5.53 26.24
C ARG A 118 -12.39 6.10 24.82
N SER A 119 -11.26 6.50 24.24
CA SER A 119 -11.21 7.04 22.88
C SER A 119 -11.05 5.93 21.84
N PRO A 120 -12.08 5.61 21.03
CA PRO A 120 -11.95 4.63 19.95
C PRO A 120 -10.85 4.99 18.97
N PHE A 121 -10.68 6.28 18.68
CA PHE A 121 -9.66 6.73 17.76
C PHE A 121 -8.25 6.37 18.23
N ASN A 122 -7.90 6.69 19.48
CA ASN A 122 -6.57 6.45 20.01
C ASN A 122 -6.29 4.98 20.36
N GLU A 123 -7.33 4.25 20.76
CA GLU A 123 -7.17 2.90 21.31
C GLU A 123 -7.54 1.78 20.33
N TYR A 124 -8.18 2.13 19.22
CA TYR A 124 -8.54 1.17 18.19
C TYR A 124 -8.08 1.60 16.80
N PHE A 125 -8.54 2.75 16.28
CA PHE A 125 -8.23 3.15 14.91
C PHE A 125 -6.74 3.35 14.66
N VAL A 126 -6.04 4.08 15.52
CA VAL A 126 -4.61 4.34 15.36
C VAL A 126 -3.78 3.06 15.49
N PRO A 127 -3.98 2.17 16.49
CA PRO A 127 -3.29 0.89 16.56
C PRO A 127 -3.53 -0.02 15.34
N GLU A 128 -4.75 -0.12 14.85
CA GLU A 128 -5.06 -0.91 13.65
C GLU A 128 -4.35 -0.35 12.41
N ALA A 129 -4.33 0.98 12.26
CA ALA A 129 -3.59 1.62 11.17
C ALA A 129 -2.07 1.36 11.27
N VAL A 130 -1.49 1.32 12.48
CA VAL A 130 -0.09 0.93 12.71
C VAL A 130 0.16 -0.49 12.21
N VAL A 131 -0.70 -1.43 12.58
CA VAL A 131 -0.56 -2.84 12.16
C VAL A 131 -0.62 -2.95 10.64
N ALA A 132 -1.61 -2.31 10.02
CA ALA A 132 -1.77 -2.32 8.57
C ALA A 132 -0.57 -1.69 7.84
N LEU A 133 -0.05 -0.55 8.33
CA LEU A 133 1.16 0.08 7.77
C LEU A 133 2.39 -0.82 7.90
N LYS A 134 2.59 -1.47 9.06
CA LYS A 134 3.68 -2.42 9.27
C LYS A 134 3.59 -3.60 8.32
N GLN A 135 2.41 -4.14 8.12
CA GLN A 135 2.19 -5.23 7.17
C GLN A 135 2.53 -4.81 5.74
N GLY A 136 2.13 -3.60 5.33
CA GLY A 136 2.48 -3.05 4.02
C GLY A 136 3.97 -2.84 3.84
N ALA A 137 4.62 -2.20 4.80
CA ALA A 137 6.06 -1.98 4.78
C ALA A 137 6.85 -3.30 4.81
N GLY A 138 6.38 -4.27 5.59
CA GLY A 138 7.00 -5.61 5.70
C GLY A 138 6.93 -6.44 4.41
N ARG A 139 6.13 -6.05 3.43
CA ARG A 139 6.16 -6.67 2.10
C ARG A 139 7.36 -6.25 1.29
N LEU A 140 7.89 -5.07 1.57
CA LEU A 140 9.02 -4.49 0.85
C LEU A 140 10.37 -5.08 1.31
N ILE A 141 10.54 -5.27 2.61
CA ILE A 141 11.80 -5.74 3.23
C ILE A 141 11.52 -7.04 3.97
N ARG A 142 12.14 -8.14 3.54
CA ARG A 142 11.98 -9.49 4.11
C ARG A 142 13.29 -10.05 4.64
N THR A 143 14.39 -9.65 4.00
CA THR A 143 15.74 -10.06 4.35
C THR A 143 16.61 -8.82 4.60
N GLU A 144 17.77 -9.01 5.23
CA GLU A 144 18.71 -7.93 5.51
C GLU A 144 19.33 -7.32 4.24
N SER A 145 19.31 -8.06 3.13
CA SER A 145 19.81 -7.61 1.82
C SER A 145 18.77 -6.91 0.96
N ASP A 146 17.48 -6.98 1.33
CA ASP A 146 16.43 -6.36 0.53
C ASP A 146 16.52 -4.84 0.58
N GLN A 147 16.30 -4.21 -0.57
CA GLN A 147 16.23 -2.76 -0.70
C GLN A 147 14.93 -2.35 -1.36
N GLY A 148 14.34 -1.27 -0.86
CA GLY A 148 13.11 -0.77 -1.45
C GLY A 148 12.73 0.60 -0.94
N VAL A 149 11.72 1.18 -1.59
CA VAL A 149 11.21 2.51 -1.28
C VAL A 149 9.76 2.41 -0.84
N LEU A 150 9.45 2.99 0.32
CA LEU A 150 8.08 3.16 0.81
C LEU A 150 7.65 4.62 0.61
N VAL A 151 6.56 4.83 -0.12
CA VAL A 151 5.95 6.14 -0.33
C VAL A 151 4.61 6.20 0.37
N LEU A 152 4.45 7.12 1.30
CA LEU A 152 3.21 7.38 2.02
C LEU A 152 2.66 8.73 1.55
N CYS A 153 1.48 8.71 0.89
CA CYS A 153 0.91 9.89 0.24
C CYS A 153 -0.06 10.69 1.13
N ASP A 154 -0.19 10.33 2.40
CA ASP A 154 -1.12 10.96 3.33
C ASP A 154 -0.41 12.06 4.17
N ASN A 155 -0.78 13.31 3.97
CA ASN A 155 -0.20 14.44 4.68
C ASN A 155 -0.49 14.43 6.19
N ARG A 156 -1.49 13.69 6.65
CA ARG A 156 -1.80 13.53 8.08
C ARG A 156 -0.64 12.92 8.87
N LEU A 157 0.27 12.22 8.21
CA LEU A 157 1.50 11.71 8.82
C LEU A 157 2.37 12.83 9.41
N VAL A 158 2.41 13.99 8.76
CA VAL A 158 3.24 15.12 9.17
C VAL A 158 2.44 16.26 9.82
N THR A 159 1.14 16.33 9.59
CA THR A 159 0.28 17.42 10.07
C THR A 159 -0.46 17.10 11.37
N THR A 160 -0.46 15.84 11.83
CA THR A 160 -1.21 15.43 13.02
C THR A 160 -0.31 14.78 14.08
N GLY A 161 -0.71 14.89 15.35
CA GLY A 161 0.04 14.30 16.47
C GLY A 161 0.12 12.77 16.41
N TYR A 162 -0.91 12.09 15.91
CA TYR A 162 -0.88 10.64 15.72
C TYR A 162 -0.04 10.21 14.52
N GLY A 163 0.19 11.09 13.55
CA GLY A 163 1.03 10.79 12.38
C GLY A 163 2.45 10.41 12.78
N ARG A 164 3.04 11.14 13.74
CA ARG A 164 4.35 10.81 14.30
C ARG A 164 4.37 9.41 14.94
N ARG A 165 3.31 9.02 15.64
CA ARG A 165 3.20 7.68 16.23
C ARG A 165 3.20 6.59 15.14
N LEU A 166 2.52 6.83 14.01
CA LEU A 166 2.49 5.93 12.87
C LEU A 166 3.87 5.78 12.23
N ILE A 167 4.58 6.89 12.01
CA ILE A 167 5.94 6.88 11.44
C ILE A 167 6.92 6.15 12.36
N CYS A 168 6.92 6.45 13.66
CA CYS A 168 7.81 5.80 14.63
C CYS A 168 7.53 4.30 14.81
N ALA A 169 6.35 3.84 14.44
CA ALA A 169 6.00 2.43 14.51
C ALA A 169 6.48 1.61 13.30
N LEU A 170 6.87 2.27 12.20
CA LEU A 170 7.45 1.59 11.05
C LEU A 170 8.84 1.02 11.36
N PRO A 171 9.29 0.00 10.62
CA PRO A 171 10.67 -0.46 10.72
C PRO A 171 11.67 0.71 10.52
N PRO A 172 12.87 0.65 11.11
CA PRO A 172 13.89 1.67 10.87
C PRO A 172 14.20 1.80 9.38
N MET A 173 14.03 3.02 8.85
CA MET A 173 14.32 3.33 7.45
C MET A 173 14.78 4.78 7.31
N ARG A 174 15.60 5.03 6.27
CA ARG A 174 16.03 6.38 5.94
C ARG A 174 14.82 7.18 5.42
N GLN A 175 14.57 8.32 6.01
CA GLN A 175 13.58 9.29 5.51
C GLN A 175 14.27 10.22 4.50
N LEU A 176 13.59 10.50 3.41
CA LEU A 176 14.04 11.37 2.33
C LEU A 176 13.25 12.68 2.33
#